data_ffcda75d6057c30e9be2a2fd11fd1764
#
_entry.id   ffcda75d6057c30e9be2a2fd11fd1764
#
_cell.length_a   1.000
_cell.length_b   1.000
_cell.length_c   1.000
_cell.angle_alpha   90.00
_cell.angle_beta   90.00
_cell.angle_gamma   90.00
#
_symmetry.space_group_name_H-M   'P 1'
#
loop_
_entity.id
_entity.type
_entity.pdbx_description
1 polymer ?
#
loop_
_entity_poly.entity_id
_entity_poly.type
_entity_poly.pdbx_seq_one_letter_code
_entity_poly.pdbx_strand_id
1 'polypeptide(L)'
;MLEAHVVKKRDRFIVDVRLRCPDGDLLVLTGPSGSGKTTVIRALAGLERPDGGSIRYRQKTWFSARERILLKARQRKVGYVFQEHTLFPHLNVEKNVAYGCRDPQRVGELLAMLRISHLADKRPQQISGGERQRAALAQALASAPDVLLLDEPFSALDNTTRHRLRLELKRLQHHLRIPIIMVTHDLDEARQLGDHHIRLHRGAVTRPARKANRPALLPDSLPA
;
A
#
# COMPACT_ATOMS: atom_id res chain seq x y z
N MET A 1 -4.02 5.02 13.27
CA MET A 1 -5.16 4.68 12.39
C MET A 1 -5.31 5.72 11.28
N LEU A 2 -5.53 5.29 10.04
CA LEU A 2 -5.92 6.10 8.89
C LEU A 2 -7.44 6.10 8.73
N GLU A 3 -8.05 7.27 8.61
CA GLU A 3 -9.49 7.46 8.33
C GLU A 3 -9.64 8.34 7.11
N ALA A 4 -10.51 7.96 6.20
CA ALA A 4 -10.78 8.76 5.02
C ALA A 4 -12.25 8.69 4.58
N HIS A 5 -12.75 9.81 4.14
CA HIS A 5 -13.94 9.96 3.33
C HIS A 5 -13.52 10.69 2.06
N VAL A 6 -13.48 9.98 0.96
CA VAL A 6 -13.04 10.51 -0.36
C VAL A 6 -14.26 10.66 -1.24
N VAL A 7 -14.57 11.91 -1.61
CA VAL A 7 -15.58 12.24 -2.61
C VAL A 7 -14.89 12.83 -3.82
N LYS A 8 -15.05 12.21 -5.00
CA LYS A 8 -14.44 12.68 -6.24
C LYS A 8 -15.38 12.48 -7.43
N LYS A 9 -15.71 13.56 -8.12
CA LYS A 9 -16.49 13.53 -9.36
C LYS A 9 -15.63 12.95 -10.50
N ARG A 10 -16.21 12.04 -11.24
CA ARG A 10 -15.69 11.48 -12.49
C ARG A 10 -16.75 11.65 -13.57
N ASP A 11 -16.37 11.55 -14.83
CA ASP A 11 -17.25 11.82 -15.95
C ASP A 11 -18.56 10.98 -15.91
N ARG A 12 -18.49 9.74 -15.41
CA ARG A 12 -19.61 8.78 -15.44
C ARG A 12 -20.19 8.45 -14.06
N PHE A 13 -19.54 8.82 -12.97
CA PHE A 13 -19.96 8.49 -11.61
C PHE A 13 -19.23 9.34 -10.57
N ILE A 14 -19.70 9.31 -9.34
CA ILE A 14 -19.03 9.93 -8.20
C ILE A 14 -18.38 8.81 -7.38
N VAL A 15 -17.08 8.94 -7.10
CA VAL A 15 -16.41 8.14 -6.08
C VAL A 15 -16.81 8.71 -4.73
N ASP A 16 -17.49 7.91 -3.91
CA ASP A 16 -17.87 8.26 -2.53
C ASP A 16 -17.50 7.08 -1.62
N VAL A 17 -16.34 7.15 -0.99
CA VAL A 17 -15.75 6.03 -0.26
C VAL A 17 -15.34 6.45 1.13
N ARG A 18 -15.87 5.74 2.13
CA ARG A 18 -15.41 5.85 3.52
C ARG A 18 -14.61 4.61 3.88
N LEU A 19 -13.44 4.81 4.47
CA LEU A 19 -12.57 3.74 4.93
C LEU A 19 -11.89 4.10 6.24
N ARG A 20 -11.54 3.03 6.99
CA ARG A 20 -10.72 3.10 8.20
C ARG A 20 -9.73 1.94 8.15
N CYS A 21 -8.47 2.23 8.45
CA CYS A 21 -7.41 1.23 8.55
C CYS A 21 -6.61 1.48 9.83
N PRO A 22 -6.71 0.60 10.82
CA PRO A 22 -5.86 0.65 12.02
C PRO A 22 -4.38 0.56 11.69
N ASP A 23 -3.53 1.02 12.60
CA ASP A 23 -2.09 0.81 12.50
C ASP A 23 -1.80 -0.69 12.64
N GLY A 24 -0.96 -1.21 11.76
CA GLY A 24 -0.63 -2.64 11.67
C GLY A 24 -1.60 -3.49 10.84
N ASP A 25 -2.74 -2.94 10.40
CA ASP A 25 -3.70 -3.67 9.57
C ASP A 25 -3.49 -3.40 8.07
N LEU A 26 -3.91 -4.37 7.25
CA LEU A 26 -3.96 -4.28 5.80
C LEU A 26 -5.41 -4.21 5.34
N LEU A 27 -5.79 -3.07 4.74
CA LEU A 27 -7.09 -2.88 4.10
C LEU A 27 -6.97 -3.06 2.60
N VAL A 28 -7.78 -3.95 2.03
CA VAL A 28 -7.81 -4.20 0.59
C VAL A 28 -9.04 -3.57 -0.05
N LEU A 29 -8.80 -2.76 -1.08
CA LEU A 29 -9.83 -2.23 -1.97
C LEU A 29 -9.91 -3.09 -3.22
N THR A 30 -11.06 -3.73 -3.47
CA THR A 30 -11.30 -4.51 -4.70
C THR A 30 -12.40 -3.90 -5.54
N GLY A 31 -12.50 -4.37 -6.78
CA GLY A 31 -13.56 -3.99 -7.71
C GLY A 31 -13.10 -4.04 -9.16
N PRO A 32 -14.02 -3.99 -10.14
CA PRO A 32 -13.68 -4.01 -11.55
C PRO A 32 -12.80 -2.82 -11.96
N SER A 33 -12.12 -2.94 -13.10
CA SER A 33 -11.39 -1.82 -13.69
C SER A 33 -12.30 -0.61 -13.85
N GLY A 34 -11.79 0.60 -13.58
CA GLY A 34 -12.57 1.82 -13.64
C GLY A 34 -13.54 2.05 -12.47
N SER A 35 -13.59 1.20 -11.43
CA SER A 35 -14.50 1.39 -10.28
C SER A 35 -14.12 2.53 -9.32
N GLY A 36 -12.95 3.17 -9.51
CA GLY A 36 -12.49 4.28 -8.68
C GLY A 36 -11.42 3.93 -7.63
N LYS A 37 -10.90 2.70 -7.61
CA LYS A 37 -9.86 2.25 -6.66
C LYS A 37 -8.60 3.12 -6.70
N THR A 38 -8.05 3.31 -7.90
CA THR A 38 -6.86 4.15 -8.12
C THR A 38 -7.12 5.61 -7.75
N THR A 39 -8.34 6.13 -7.96
CA THR A 39 -8.75 7.45 -7.49
C THR A 39 -8.63 7.56 -5.97
N VAL A 40 -9.14 6.56 -5.24
CA VAL A 40 -9.09 6.56 -3.77
C VAL A 40 -7.64 6.53 -3.29
N ILE A 41 -6.82 5.59 -3.79
CA ILE A 41 -5.44 5.46 -3.31
C ILE A 41 -4.58 6.69 -3.68
N ARG A 42 -4.79 7.31 -4.87
CA ARG A 42 -4.12 8.55 -5.25
C ARG A 42 -4.57 9.74 -4.41
N ALA A 43 -5.84 9.78 -4.00
CA ALA A 43 -6.35 10.79 -3.07
C ALA A 43 -5.69 10.65 -1.69
N LEU A 44 -5.52 9.43 -1.17
CA LEU A 44 -4.79 9.15 0.07
C LEU A 44 -3.32 9.60 -0.02
N ALA A 45 -2.67 9.34 -1.15
CA ALA A 45 -1.29 9.77 -1.40
C ALA A 45 -1.12 11.30 -1.54
N GLY A 46 -2.21 12.03 -1.81
CA GLY A 46 -2.17 13.47 -2.14
C GLY A 46 -1.72 13.75 -3.58
N LEU A 47 -1.77 12.74 -4.43
CA LEU A 47 -1.51 12.83 -5.87
C LEU A 47 -2.74 13.26 -6.65
N GLU A 48 -3.91 13.12 -6.05
CA GLU A 48 -5.19 13.59 -6.58
C GLU A 48 -5.96 14.34 -5.49
N ARG A 49 -6.51 15.50 -5.82
CA ARG A 49 -7.31 16.30 -4.90
C ARG A 49 -8.76 15.78 -4.90
N PRO A 50 -9.31 15.34 -3.74
CA PRO A 50 -10.74 15.09 -3.61
C PRO A 50 -11.56 16.37 -3.80
N ASP A 51 -12.81 16.23 -4.22
CA ASP A 51 -13.76 17.34 -4.33
C ASP A 51 -14.52 17.55 -3.02
N GLY A 52 -14.58 16.50 -2.18
CA GLY A 52 -15.23 16.56 -0.87
C GLY A 52 -14.69 15.51 0.10
N GLY A 53 -15.18 15.58 1.35
CA GLY A 53 -14.80 14.67 2.41
C GLY A 53 -13.59 15.11 3.23
N SER A 54 -12.89 14.14 3.82
CA SER A 54 -11.72 14.37 4.67
C SER A 54 -10.80 13.16 4.69
N ILE A 55 -9.50 13.40 4.93
CA ILE A 55 -8.48 12.35 5.11
C ILE A 55 -7.66 12.71 6.34
N ARG A 56 -7.56 11.80 7.31
CA ARG A 56 -6.81 11.99 8.56
C ARG A 56 -5.96 10.77 8.86
N TYR A 57 -4.75 11.00 9.30
CA TYR A 57 -3.92 9.96 9.89
C TYR A 57 -3.56 10.35 11.31
N ARG A 58 -3.98 9.54 12.27
CA ARG A 58 -3.91 9.86 13.71
C ARG A 58 -4.54 11.23 13.98
N GLN A 59 -3.80 12.16 14.56
CA GLN A 59 -4.28 13.52 14.85
C GLN A 59 -4.08 14.51 13.70
N LYS A 60 -3.40 14.11 12.60
CA LYS A 60 -3.04 15.00 11.49
C LYS A 60 -4.07 14.92 10.37
N THR A 61 -4.72 16.05 10.08
CA THR A 61 -5.60 16.18 8.91
C THR A 61 -4.76 16.38 7.66
N TRP A 62 -4.91 15.49 6.67
CA TRP A 62 -4.24 15.58 5.38
C TRP A 62 -5.09 16.30 4.34
N PHE A 63 -6.40 16.15 4.45
CA PHE A 63 -7.37 16.82 3.61
C PHE A 63 -8.67 17.05 4.39
N SER A 64 -9.27 18.22 4.22
CA SER A 64 -10.62 18.54 4.69
C SER A 64 -11.24 19.56 3.74
N ALA A 65 -12.29 19.15 3.05
CA ALA A 65 -13.02 20.07 2.18
C ALA A 65 -13.70 21.20 2.99
N ARG A 66 -14.23 20.86 4.18
CA ARG A 66 -14.88 21.81 5.09
C ARG A 66 -13.91 22.85 5.64
N GLU A 67 -12.74 22.42 6.10
CA GLU A 67 -11.73 23.28 6.72
C GLU A 67 -10.75 23.86 5.70
N ARG A 68 -10.92 23.56 4.41
CA ARG A 68 -10.04 23.97 3.31
C ARG A 68 -8.58 23.55 3.50
N ILE A 69 -8.35 22.42 4.16
CA ILE A 69 -7.01 21.84 4.38
C ILE A 69 -6.64 20.96 3.19
N LEU A 70 -5.44 21.15 2.64
CA LEU A 70 -4.86 20.30 1.60
C LEU A 70 -3.35 20.14 1.86
N LEU A 71 -2.97 19.04 2.50
CA LEU A 71 -1.57 18.69 2.71
C LEU A 71 -0.99 18.09 1.43
N LYS A 72 0.12 18.64 0.96
CA LYS A 72 0.81 18.16 -0.26
C LYS A 72 1.35 16.73 -0.05
N ALA A 73 1.45 15.92 -1.10
CA ALA A 73 1.92 14.53 -1.04
C ALA A 73 3.24 14.37 -0.25
N ARG A 74 4.25 15.21 -0.52
CA ARG A 74 5.56 15.21 0.18
C ARG A 74 5.49 15.40 1.70
N GLN A 75 4.36 15.90 2.23
CA GLN A 75 4.16 16.19 3.66
C GLN A 75 3.37 15.08 4.37
N ARG A 76 2.85 14.09 3.62
CA ARG A 76 2.01 13.00 4.17
C ARG A 76 2.82 11.81 4.68
N LYS A 77 4.12 11.75 4.40
CA LYS A 77 4.98 10.61 4.73
C LYS A 77 4.38 9.26 4.30
N VAL A 78 3.98 9.17 3.04
CA VAL A 78 3.38 7.98 2.46
C VAL A 78 4.41 7.25 1.61
N GLY A 79 4.57 5.94 1.82
CA GLY A 79 5.20 5.05 0.86
C GLY A 79 4.17 4.64 -0.20
N TYR A 80 4.50 4.81 -1.49
CA TYR A 80 3.60 4.44 -2.57
C TYR A 80 4.31 3.50 -3.55
N VAL A 81 3.72 2.34 -3.76
CA VAL A 81 4.13 1.41 -4.81
C VAL A 81 3.10 1.48 -5.93
N PHE A 82 3.52 1.96 -7.09
CA PHE A 82 2.66 2.12 -8.26
C PHE A 82 2.47 0.79 -9.00
N GLN A 83 1.39 0.67 -9.77
CA GLN A 83 1.11 -0.49 -10.63
C GLN A 83 2.23 -0.74 -11.65
N GLU A 84 2.73 0.32 -12.29
CA GLU A 84 3.95 0.26 -13.10
C GLU A 84 5.14 0.56 -12.18
N HIS A 85 6.11 -0.34 -12.14
CA HIS A 85 7.27 -0.19 -11.26
C HIS A 85 8.03 1.09 -11.58
N THR A 86 8.06 2.01 -10.62
CA THR A 86 8.67 3.34 -10.76
C THR A 86 10.14 3.37 -10.35
N LEU A 87 10.85 2.26 -10.51
CA LEU A 87 12.29 2.26 -10.33
C LEU A 87 12.95 3.10 -11.42
N PHE A 88 13.89 3.95 -11.02
CA PHE A 88 14.68 4.76 -11.94
C PHE A 88 15.59 3.87 -12.78
N PRO A 89 15.40 3.80 -14.10
CA PRO A 89 16.10 2.82 -14.95
C PRO A 89 17.61 3.07 -15.06
N HIS A 90 18.07 4.28 -14.81
CA HIS A 90 19.47 4.69 -14.84
C HIS A 90 20.21 4.45 -13.52
N LEU A 91 19.50 4.13 -12.43
CA LEU A 91 20.06 3.81 -11.12
C LEU A 91 20.08 2.29 -10.90
N ASN A 92 21.07 1.78 -10.14
CA ASN A 92 21.04 0.42 -9.63
C ASN A 92 20.01 0.26 -8.50
N VAL A 93 19.78 -0.97 -8.02
CA VAL A 93 18.78 -1.27 -6.98
C VAL A 93 19.09 -0.51 -5.71
N GLU A 94 20.34 -0.52 -5.23
CA GLU A 94 20.74 0.19 -4.02
C GLU A 94 20.44 1.69 -4.12
N LYS A 95 20.84 2.34 -5.22
CA LYS A 95 20.60 3.77 -5.43
C LYS A 95 19.10 4.10 -5.59
N ASN A 96 18.32 3.18 -6.15
CA ASN A 96 16.86 3.31 -6.18
C ASN A 96 16.28 3.34 -4.77
N VAL A 97 16.70 2.42 -3.89
CA VAL A 97 16.25 2.39 -2.49
C VAL A 97 16.75 3.61 -1.74
N ALA A 98 18.02 3.98 -1.92
CA ALA A 98 18.65 5.15 -1.29
C ALA A 98 18.04 6.50 -1.73
N TYR A 99 17.27 6.53 -2.82
CA TYR A 99 16.67 7.77 -3.31
C TYR A 99 15.75 8.46 -2.28
N GLY A 100 15.03 7.65 -1.49
CA GLY A 100 14.16 8.12 -0.41
C GLY A 100 14.83 8.19 0.97
N CYS A 101 16.08 7.75 1.11
CA CYS A 101 16.79 7.62 2.38
C CYS A 101 18.29 7.88 2.23
N ARG A 102 18.83 8.75 3.08
CA ARG A 102 20.26 9.04 3.09
C ARG A 102 21.09 8.19 4.08
N ASP A 103 20.42 7.30 4.80
CA ASP A 103 21.06 6.40 5.76
C ASP A 103 21.43 5.06 5.07
N PRO A 104 22.74 4.78 4.84
CA PRO A 104 23.18 3.55 4.18
C PRO A 104 22.84 2.29 4.98
N GLN A 105 22.87 2.37 6.33
CA GLN A 105 22.53 1.24 7.18
C GLN A 105 21.08 0.81 6.94
N ARG A 106 20.15 1.77 6.94
CA ARG A 106 18.73 1.51 6.66
C ARG A 106 18.52 0.95 5.25
N VAL A 107 19.26 1.42 4.26
CA VAL A 107 19.20 0.86 2.88
C VAL A 107 19.62 -0.60 2.90
N GLY A 108 20.73 -0.94 3.54
CA GLY A 108 21.22 -2.31 3.70
C GLY A 108 20.20 -3.22 4.41
N GLU A 109 19.60 -2.74 5.49
CA GLU A 109 18.55 -3.45 6.24
C GLU A 109 17.32 -3.76 5.36
N LEU A 110 16.86 -2.79 4.55
CA LEU A 110 15.72 -2.98 3.64
C LEU A 110 16.04 -3.96 2.51
N LEU A 111 17.24 -3.90 1.94
CA LEU A 111 17.69 -4.85 0.93
C LEU A 111 17.74 -6.28 1.50
N ALA A 112 18.24 -6.46 2.71
CA ALA A 112 18.29 -7.74 3.41
C ALA A 112 16.88 -8.24 3.76
N MET A 113 16.03 -7.40 4.33
CA MET A 113 14.65 -7.71 4.71
C MET A 113 13.83 -8.22 3.52
N LEU A 114 14.02 -7.60 2.34
CA LEU A 114 13.33 -7.98 1.10
C LEU A 114 14.12 -8.99 0.24
N ARG A 115 15.24 -9.52 0.76
CA ARG A 115 16.06 -10.57 0.13
C ARG A 115 16.57 -10.19 -1.26
N ILE A 116 16.99 -8.95 -1.43
CA ILE A 116 17.52 -8.40 -2.68
C ILE A 116 18.93 -7.80 -2.56
N SER A 117 19.65 -8.05 -1.46
CA SER A 117 21.01 -7.54 -1.25
C SER A 117 21.98 -7.96 -2.36
N HIS A 118 21.83 -9.18 -2.91
CA HIS A 118 22.64 -9.70 -4.02
C HIS A 118 22.36 -8.98 -5.35
N LEU A 119 21.36 -8.13 -5.41
CA LEU A 119 20.96 -7.35 -6.59
C LEU A 119 21.35 -5.86 -6.46
N ALA A 120 22.03 -5.45 -5.39
CA ALA A 120 22.32 -4.06 -5.07
C ALA A 120 22.90 -3.28 -6.27
N ASP A 121 23.86 -3.89 -6.98
CA ASP A 121 24.53 -3.29 -8.13
C ASP A 121 23.80 -3.46 -9.48
N LYS A 122 22.73 -4.26 -9.52
CA LYS A 122 21.97 -4.51 -10.75
C LYS A 122 21.02 -3.35 -11.06
N ARG A 123 20.80 -3.10 -12.36
CA ARG A 123 19.79 -2.15 -12.83
C ARG A 123 18.42 -2.82 -12.94
N PRO A 124 17.31 -2.06 -12.92
CA PRO A 124 15.96 -2.61 -13.02
C PRO A 124 15.71 -3.52 -14.23
N GLN A 125 16.41 -3.30 -15.35
CA GLN A 125 16.29 -4.12 -16.55
C GLN A 125 16.97 -5.49 -16.44
N GLN A 126 17.86 -5.67 -15.47
CA GLN A 126 18.66 -6.87 -15.27
C GLN A 126 18.07 -7.84 -14.24
N ILE A 127 16.91 -7.48 -13.66
CA ILE A 127 16.25 -8.24 -12.60
C ILE A 127 14.83 -8.65 -13.01
N SER A 128 14.33 -9.75 -12.44
CA SER A 128 13.00 -10.29 -12.71
C SER A 128 11.87 -9.35 -12.22
N GLY A 129 10.63 -9.60 -12.67
CA GLY A 129 9.46 -8.84 -12.23
C GLY A 129 9.25 -8.85 -10.71
N GLY A 130 9.43 -10.03 -10.08
CA GLY A 130 9.32 -10.15 -8.62
C GLY A 130 10.41 -9.41 -7.85
N GLU A 131 11.63 -9.42 -8.38
CA GLU A 131 12.75 -8.65 -7.81
C GLU A 131 12.55 -7.15 -7.97
N ARG A 132 12.02 -6.70 -9.12
CA ARG A 132 11.62 -5.30 -9.31
C ARG A 132 10.56 -4.87 -8.29
N GLN A 133 9.58 -5.75 -8.03
CA GLN A 133 8.54 -5.48 -7.04
C GLN A 133 9.11 -5.33 -5.64
N ARG A 134 10.04 -6.21 -5.22
CA ARG A 134 10.73 -6.08 -3.93
C ARG A 134 11.55 -4.80 -3.85
N ALA A 135 12.26 -4.44 -4.91
CA ALA A 135 13.04 -3.20 -4.97
C ALA A 135 12.13 -1.94 -4.89
N ALA A 136 10.98 -1.94 -5.57
CA ALA A 136 9.99 -0.87 -5.47
C ALA A 136 9.40 -0.76 -4.06
N LEU A 137 9.16 -1.90 -3.38
CA LEU A 137 8.71 -1.92 -2.00
C LEU A 137 9.81 -1.40 -1.05
N ALA A 138 11.07 -1.79 -1.23
CA ALA A 138 12.21 -1.25 -0.49
C ALA A 138 12.31 0.26 -0.64
N GLN A 139 12.22 0.77 -1.87
CA GLN A 139 12.23 2.20 -2.18
C GLN A 139 11.09 2.95 -1.46
N ALA A 140 9.87 2.41 -1.49
CA ALA A 140 8.72 3.02 -0.81
C ALA A 140 8.88 3.05 0.72
N LEU A 141 9.56 2.06 1.31
CA LEU A 141 9.81 1.95 2.75
C LEU A 141 11.03 2.77 3.22
N ALA A 142 11.92 3.15 2.31
CA ALA A 142 13.16 3.83 2.63
C ALA A 142 12.95 5.15 3.39
N SER A 143 11.90 5.89 3.07
CA SER A 143 11.54 7.15 3.74
C SER A 143 10.88 7.00 5.11
N ALA A 144 10.81 5.79 5.68
CA ALA A 144 10.08 5.48 6.91
C ALA A 144 8.65 6.03 6.90
N PRO A 145 7.79 5.54 5.98
CA PRO A 145 6.46 6.10 5.81
C PRO A 145 5.55 5.81 7.01
N ASP A 146 4.61 6.72 7.25
CA ASP A 146 3.53 6.56 8.22
C ASP A 146 2.39 5.67 7.70
N VAL A 147 2.24 5.58 6.38
CA VAL A 147 1.22 4.76 5.68
C VAL A 147 1.84 4.18 4.42
N LEU A 148 1.55 2.91 4.12
CA LEU A 148 1.97 2.25 2.88
C LEU A 148 0.79 2.05 1.94
N LEU A 149 0.94 2.50 0.70
CA LEU A 149 -0.07 2.40 -0.35
C LEU A 149 0.47 1.52 -1.49
N LEU A 150 -0.29 0.49 -1.87
CA LEU A 150 0.08 -0.50 -2.87
C LEU A 150 -0.99 -0.53 -3.97
N ASP A 151 -0.64 -0.09 -5.18
CA ASP A 151 -1.56 -0.06 -6.33
C ASP A 151 -1.27 -1.24 -7.24
N GLU A 152 -2.12 -2.28 -7.19
CA GLU A 152 -2.01 -3.54 -7.93
C GLU A 152 -0.60 -4.20 -7.88
N PRO A 153 -0.04 -4.42 -6.67
CA PRO A 153 1.38 -4.77 -6.51
C PRO A 153 1.77 -6.13 -7.11
N PHE A 154 0.82 -6.98 -7.48
CA PHE A 154 1.10 -8.33 -7.96
C PHE A 154 0.57 -8.59 -9.39
N SER A 155 0.02 -7.58 -10.07
CA SER A 155 -0.69 -7.74 -11.35
C SER A 155 0.20 -8.30 -12.49
N ALA A 156 1.49 -7.94 -12.50
CA ALA A 156 2.45 -8.32 -13.56
C ALA A 156 3.27 -9.59 -13.24
N LEU A 157 2.87 -10.37 -12.21
CA LEU A 157 3.66 -11.51 -11.73
C LEU A 157 3.00 -12.85 -12.07
N ASP A 158 3.83 -13.86 -12.33
CA ASP A 158 3.40 -15.24 -12.42
C ASP A 158 2.85 -15.76 -11.06
N ASN A 159 2.09 -16.84 -11.09
CA ASN A 159 1.40 -17.35 -9.90
C ASN A 159 2.35 -17.76 -8.76
N THR A 160 3.51 -18.34 -9.07
CA THR A 160 4.48 -18.80 -8.07
C THR A 160 5.13 -17.60 -7.37
N THR A 161 5.59 -16.63 -8.13
CA THR A 161 6.19 -15.39 -7.62
C THR A 161 5.17 -14.59 -6.82
N ARG A 162 3.94 -14.48 -7.33
CA ARG A 162 2.83 -13.81 -6.64
C ARG A 162 2.56 -14.43 -5.27
N HIS A 163 2.48 -15.76 -5.18
CA HIS A 163 2.25 -16.45 -3.91
C HIS A 163 3.35 -16.15 -2.89
N ARG A 164 4.62 -16.21 -3.30
CA ARG A 164 5.77 -15.89 -2.43
C ARG A 164 5.71 -14.46 -1.91
N LEU A 165 5.45 -13.49 -2.79
CA LEU A 165 5.39 -12.07 -2.42
C LEU A 165 4.21 -11.74 -1.52
N ARG A 166 3.07 -12.44 -1.64
CA ARG A 166 1.95 -12.32 -0.69
C ARG A 166 2.38 -12.72 0.73
N LEU A 167 3.08 -13.85 0.89
CA LEU A 167 3.59 -14.27 2.19
C LEU A 167 4.61 -13.28 2.76
N GLU A 168 5.48 -12.73 1.91
CA GLU A 168 6.44 -11.70 2.31
C GLU A 168 5.74 -10.42 2.76
N LEU A 169 4.73 -9.95 2.02
CA LEU A 169 3.95 -8.78 2.41
C LEU A 169 3.24 -8.98 3.74
N LYS A 170 2.71 -10.18 3.99
CA LYS A 170 2.07 -10.50 5.29
C LYS A 170 3.06 -10.45 6.45
N ARG A 171 4.28 -10.99 6.27
CA ARG A 171 5.36 -10.88 7.26
C ARG A 171 5.76 -9.43 7.48
N LEU A 172 5.94 -8.67 6.40
CA LEU A 172 6.29 -7.26 6.44
C LEU A 172 5.25 -6.43 7.20
N GLN A 173 3.96 -6.70 6.99
CA GLN A 173 2.88 -6.05 7.71
C GLN A 173 3.05 -6.14 9.23
N HIS A 174 3.39 -7.32 9.75
CA HIS A 174 3.60 -7.52 11.18
C HIS A 174 4.78 -6.73 11.75
N HIS A 175 5.82 -6.50 10.93
CA HIS A 175 7.00 -5.71 11.35
C HIS A 175 6.75 -4.20 11.29
N LEU A 176 6.07 -3.72 10.25
CA LEU A 176 5.91 -2.29 10.00
C LEU A 176 4.97 -1.59 10.99
N ARG A 177 3.94 -2.27 11.48
CA ARG A 177 2.91 -1.72 12.40
C ARG A 177 2.30 -0.38 11.94
N ILE A 178 2.26 -0.13 10.63
CA ILE A 178 1.61 1.02 10.00
C ILE A 178 0.40 0.55 9.20
N PRO A 179 -0.59 1.42 8.90
CA PRO A 179 -1.67 1.05 8.01
C PRO A 179 -1.15 0.78 6.60
N ILE A 180 -1.61 -0.32 6.00
CA ILE A 180 -1.34 -0.67 4.61
C ILE A 180 -2.64 -0.64 3.84
N ILE A 181 -2.72 0.12 2.74
CA ILE A 181 -3.85 0.11 1.83
C ILE A 181 -3.40 -0.52 0.52
N MET A 182 -4.05 -1.59 0.13
CA MET A 182 -3.77 -2.29 -1.13
C MET A 182 -4.97 -2.23 -2.06
N VAL A 183 -4.72 -1.92 -3.31
CA VAL A 183 -5.70 -2.00 -4.40
C VAL A 183 -5.41 -3.24 -5.22
N THR A 184 -6.42 -4.03 -5.52
CA THR A 184 -6.32 -5.17 -6.43
C THR A 184 -7.68 -5.46 -7.09
N HIS A 185 -7.67 -6.14 -8.22
CA HIS A 185 -8.86 -6.72 -8.84
C HIS A 185 -9.05 -8.20 -8.46
N ASP A 186 -8.05 -8.82 -7.81
CA ASP A 186 -8.05 -10.22 -7.39
C ASP A 186 -8.71 -10.38 -6.00
N LEU A 187 -9.82 -11.12 -5.96
CA LEU A 187 -10.55 -11.38 -4.71
C LEU A 187 -9.83 -12.35 -3.78
N ASP A 188 -8.99 -13.24 -4.31
CA ASP A 188 -8.23 -14.18 -3.50
C ASP A 188 -7.09 -13.46 -2.76
N GLU A 189 -6.48 -12.45 -3.39
CA GLU A 189 -5.55 -11.54 -2.69
C GLU A 189 -6.24 -10.85 -1.51
N ALA A 190 -7.43 -10.33 -1.73
CA ALA A 190 -8.19 -9.66 -0.69
C ALA A 190 -8.53 -10.59 0.48
N ARG A 191 -8.88 -11.84 0.19
CA ARG A 191 -9.20 -12.85 1.21
C ARG A 191 -7.98 -13.30 2.01
N GLN A 192 -6.84 -13.50 1.34
CA GLN A 192 -5.62 -14.02 1.95
C GLN A 192 -4.87 -12.95 2.75
N LEU A 193 -4.79 -11.73 2.24
CA LEU A 193 -3.96 -10.67 2.81
C LEU A 193 -4.73 -9.70 3.69
N GLY A 194 -5.96 -9.32 3.27
CA GLY A 194 -6.70 -8.22 3.90
C GLY A 194 -7.17 -8.55 5.32
N ASP A 195 -6.90 -7.70 6.31
CA ASP A 195 -7.59 -7.69 7.59
C ASP A 195 -8.96 -7.03 7.44
N HIS A 196 -9.04 -6.06 6.54
CA HIS A 196 -10.28 -5.38 6.12
C HIS A 196 -10.41 -5.45 4.61
N HIS A 197 -11.66 -5.57 4.13
CA HIS A 197 -11.95 -5.64 2.70
C HIS A 197 -13.11 -4.73 2.36
N ILE A 198 -12.90 -3.86 1.38
CA ILE A 198 -13.91 -2.98 0.79
C ILE A 198 -14.01 -3.29 -0.70
N ARG A 199 -15.21 -3.57 -1.19
CA ARG A 199 -15.45 -3.74 -2.62
C ARG A 199 -16.09 -2.49 -3.19
N LEU A 200 -15.51 -1.99 -4.29
CA LEU A 200 -16.00 -0.82 -5.01
C LEU A 200 -16.70 -1.23 -6.30
N HIS A 201 -17.82 -0.59 -6.59
CA HIS A 201 -18.50 -0.67 -7.87
C HIS A 201 -19.00 0.72 -8.26
N ARG A 202 -18.55 1.23 -9.41
CA ARG A 202 -18.93 2.57 -9.92
C ARG A 202 -18.85 3.66 -8.85
N GLY A 203 -17.72 3.70 -8.13
CA GLY A 203 -17.46 4.72 -7.11
C GLY A 203 -18.09 4.51 -5.74
N ALA A 204 -19.02 3.58 -5.59
CA ALA A 204 -19.69 3.28 -4.33
C ALA A 204 -19.15 2.00 -3.68
N VAL A 205 -19.22 1.97 -2.35
CA VAL A 205 -18.90 0.76 -1.56
C VAL A 205 -20.07 -0.21 -1.69
N THR A 206 -19.83 -1.36 -2.29
CA THR A 206 -20.74 -2.50 -2.20
C THR A 206 -20.39 -3.29 -0.94
N ARG A 207 -21.40 -3.64 -0.10
CA ARG A 207 -21.24 -4.22 1.25
C ARG A 207 -19.98 -5.06 1.41
N PRO A 208 -19.17 -4.80 2.46
CA PRO A 208 -18.02 -5.64 2.76
C PRO A 208 -18.49 -7.06 3.11
N ALA A 209 -17.87 -8.07 2.51
CA ALA A 209 -18.00 -9.42 3.02
C ALA A 209 -17.40 -9.41 4.45
N ARG A 210 -18.23 -9.70 5.47
CA ARG A 210 -17.74 -9.90 6.85
C ARG A 210 -16.71 -11.03 6.81
N LYS A 211 -15.51 -10.79 7.34
CA LYS A 211 -14.58 -11.89 7.63
C LYS A 211 -15.23 -12.86 8.61
N ALA A 212 -15.23 -14.13 8.22
CA ALA A 212 -15.44 -15.21 9.17
C ALA A 212 -14.22 -15.25 10.12
N ASN A 213 -14.48 -15.10 11.41
CA ASN A 213 -13.64 -15.38 12.59
C ASN A 213 -12.12 -15.33 12.44
N ARG A 214 -11.50 -14.38 13.13
CA ARG A 214 -10.16 -14.58 13.70
C ARG A 214 -10.24 -15.80 14.63
N PRO A 215 -9.41 -16.84 14.46
CA PRO A 215 -9.22 -17.80 15.52
C PRO A 215 -8.65 -17.04 16.73
N ALA A 216 -9.25 -17.24 17.90
CA ALA A 216 -8.73 -16.71 19.15
C ALA A 216 -7.27 -17.14 19.29
N LEU A 217 -6.39 -16.18 19.59
CA LEU A 217 -5.02 -16.47 20.02
C LEU A 217 -5.13 -17.35 21.26
N LEU A 218 -4.68 -18.59 21.14
CA LEU A 218 -4.47 -19.45 22.29
C LEU A 218 -3.45 -18.77 23.21
N PRO A 219 -3.69 -18.71 24.53
CA PRO A 219 -2.69 -18.19 25.46
C PRO A 219 -1.46 -19.10 25.43
N ASP A 220 -0.29 -18.46 25.34
CA ASP A 220 1.00 -19.13 25.53
C ASP A 220 1.04 -19.83 26.87
N SER A 221 0.85 -21.16 26.86
CA SER A 221 1.19 -22.00 27.97
C SER A 221 2.70 -22.30 27.95
N LEU A 222 3.44 -21.55 28.75
CA LEU A 222 4.81 -21.92 29.13
C LEU A 222 4.76 -23.23 29.94
N PRO A 223 5.53 -24.25 29.59
CA PRO A 223 5.83 -25.34 30.52
C PRO A 223 6.97 -24.93 31.46
N ALA A 224 6.85 -25.43 32.68
CA ALA A 224 7.80 -25.31 33.77
C ALA A 224 9.18 -25.90 33.45
#